data_2905bf796ed12b607b3c4ac6c66163c2
#
_entry.id   2905bf796ed12b607b3c4ac6c66163c2
#
_cell.length_a   1.000
_cell.length_b   1.000
_cell.length_c   1.000
_cell.angle_alpha   90.00
_cell.angle_beta   90.00
_cell.angle_gamma   90.00
#
_symmetry.space_group_name_H-M   'P 1'
#
loop_
_entity.id
_entity.type
_entity.pdbx_description
1 polymer ?
#
loop_
_entity_poly.entity_id
_entity_poly.type
_entity_poly.pdbx_seq_one_letter_code
_entity_poly.pdbx_strand_id
1 'polypeptide(L)'
;CLAELLPNRHGAETTPRSDKDGFRIALVAVLFHDIGYLKTRDDTEGSGAKYTHLHEKRSCAFVRPYLARRCWRSDEIRSVETLISGTGPTADITQIDFGTEIERVLGQAVCTADYVGQMSDPGYPDKLRPLFGEFAESYRYQLIPESQWPFPSYEAMLRSTPGFWSTFVQHKLNVECAGICRHLEHPLTGENRYIESIERNMAAIVKRIEALDGLPPP
;
A
#
# COMPACT_ATOMS: atom_id res chain seq x y z
N CYS A 1 2.27 -11.93 -1.42
CA CYS A 1 2.31 -11.09 -2.64
C CYS A 1 3.74 -10.71 -3.02
N LEU A 2 4.48 -9.88 -2.22
CA LEU A 2 5.86 -9.46 -2.59
C LEU A 2 6.78 -10.64 -2.91
N ALA A 3 6.75 -11.70 -2.12
CA ALA A 3 7.59 -12.88 -2.32
C ALA A 3 7.28 -13.63 -3.65
N GLU A 4 6.11 -13.43 -4.22
CA GLU A 4 5.72 -14.00 -5.52
C GLU A 4 6.06 -13.05 -6.67
N LEU A 5 6.03 -11.73 -6.46
CA LEU A 5 6.37 -10.74 -7.48
C LEU A 5 7.86 -10.78 -7.88
N LEU A 6 8.75 -11.00 -6.93
CA LEU A 6 10.19 -10.86 -7.15
C LEU A 6 10.85 -12.11 -7.78
N PRO A 7 10.56 -13.36 -7.35
CA PRO A 7 11.15 -14.55 -7.97
C PRO A 7 10.72 -14.80 -9.42
N ASN A 8 9.50 -14.40 -9.79
CA ASN A 8 8.94 -14.69 -11.11
C ASN A 8 9.57 -13.86 -12.26
N ARG A 9 10.49 -12.93 -11.94
CA ARG A 9 11.26 -12.19 -12.96
C ARG A 9 12.45 -12.93 -13.53
N HIS A 10 12.75 -14.14 -13.07
CA HIS A 10 13.92 -14.92 -13.51
C HIS A 10 13.76 -15.52 -14.93
N GLY A 11 13.44 -14.66 -15.91
CA GLY A 11 13.53 -15.00 -17.33
C GLY A 11 14.67 -14.27 -18.06
N ALA A 12 15.40 -13.38 -17.38
CA ALA A 12 16.53 -12.66 -17.93
C ALA A 12 17.79 -12.93 -17.08
N GLU A 13 18.88 -13.26 -17.74
CA GLU A 13 20.20 -13.50 -17.16
C GLU A 13 20.67 -12.33 -16.29
N THR A 14 20.41 -12.37 -14.98
CA THR A 14 20.97 -11.43 -14.01
C THR A 14 21.69 -12.18 -12.90
N THR A 15 22.77 -11.60 -12.42
CA THR A 15 23.70 -12.25 -11.49
C THR A 15 23.04 -12.58 -10.15
N PRO A 16 23.22 -13.79 -9.59
CA PRO A 16 22.54 -14.27 -8.38
C PRO A 16 22.71 -13.43 -7.11
N ARG A 17 23.71 -12.54 -7.08
CA ARG A 17 24.05 -11.75 -5.88
C ARG A 17 23.26 -10.46 -5.79
N SER A 18 22.93 -9.83 -6.90
CA SER A 18 22.11 -8.61 -6.93
C SER A 18 20.65 -8.91 -6.57
N ASP A 19 20.13 -10.08 -6.91
CA ASP A 19 18.75 -10.48 -6.64
C ASP A 19 18.47 -10.68 -5.15
N LYS A 20 19.43 -11.28 -4.42
CA LYS A 20 19.30 -11.50 -2.96
C LYS A 20 19.32 -10.19 -2.17
N ASP A 21 20.18 -9.27 -2.54
CA ASP A 21 20.28 -7.97 -1.87
C ASP A 21 19.04 -7.09 -2.19
N GLY A 22 18.59 -7.08 -3.44
CA GLY A 22 17.36 -6.41 -3.84
C GLY A 22 16.14 -6.97 -3.12
N PHE A 23 15.99 -8.29 -3.04
CA PHE A 23 14.91 -8.93 -2.28
C PHE A 23 14.94 -8.54 -0.79
N ARG A 24 16.13 -8.53 -0.17
CA ARG A 24 16.31 -8.13 1.22
C ARG A 24 15.88 -6.68 1.46
N ILE A 25 16.25 -5.76 0.57
CA ILE A 25 15.89 -4.35 0.63
C ILE A 25 14.36 -4.20 0.52
N ALA A 26 13.74 -4.84 -0.48
CA ALA A 26 12.29 -4.77 -0.68
C ALA A 26 11.51 -5.39 0.49
N LEU A 27 11.99 -6.53 1.03
CA LEU A 27 11.36 -7.17 2.20
C LEU A 27 11.41 -6.25 3.42
N VAL A 28 12.55 -5.59 3.67
CA VAL A 28 12.67 -4.65 4.78
C VAL A 28 11.79 -3.43 4.57
N ALA A 29 11.70 -2.91 3.34
CA ALA A 29 10.79 -1.80 3.03
C ALA A 29 9.34 -2.17 3.35
N VAL A 30 8.84 -3.33 2.90
CA VAL A 30 7.47 -3.81 3.21
C VAL A 30 7.26 -4.03 4.71
N LEU A 31 8.25 -4.55 5.44
CA LEU A 31 8.10 -4.77 6.87
C LEU A 31 8.04 -3.46 7.69
N PHE A 32 8.61 -2.39 7.17
CA PHE A 32 8.74 -1.12 7.89
C PHE A 32 7.92 0.03 7.32
N HIS A 33 7.23 -0.14 6.17
CA HIS A 33 6.52 0.97 5.52
C HIS A 33 5.48 1.63 6.43
N ASP A 34 4.82 0.86 7.27
CA ASP A 34 3.78 1.30 8.21
C ASP A 34 4.26 1.52 9.65
N ILE A 35 5.57 1.35 9.93
CA ILE A 35 6.10 1.56 11.29
C ILE A 35 5.85 2.99 11.79
N GLY A 36 5.67 3.93 10.88
CA GLY A 36 5.37 5.33 11.17
C GLY A 36 4.03 5.58 11.85
N TYR A 37 3.12 4.61 11.85
CA TYR A 37 1.89 4.64 12.66
C TYR A 37 2.15 4.44 14.15
N LEU A 38 3.28 3.88 14.54
CA LEU A 38 3.59 3.66 15.95
C LEU A 38 3.76 4.98 16.68
N LYS A 39 3.11 5.08 17.84
CA LYS A 39 3.21 6.21 18.76
C LYS A 39 4.47 6.10 19.60
N THR A 40 5.07 7.24 19.93
CA THR A 40 6.10 7.30 20.98
C THR A 40 5.46 7.15 22.36
N ARG A 41 6.28 6.82 23.36
CA ARG A 41 5.80 6.63 24.73
C ARG A 41 5.08 7.86 25.30
N ASP A 42 5.53 9.05 24.90
CA ASP A 42 5.02 10.33 25.39
C ASP A 42 3.81 10.83 24.62
N ASP A 43 3.46 10.16 23.51
CA ASP A 43 2.28 10.46 22.71
C ASP A 43 1.06 9.68 23.25
N THR A 44 0.29 10.33 24.10
CA THR A 44 -0.85 9.72 24.79
C THR A 44 -2.20 9.96 24.10
N GLU A 45 -2.26 10.88 23.12
CA GLU A 45 -3.52 11.27 22.46
C GLU A 45 -3.82 10.44 21.23
N GLY A 46 -5.07 10.05 21.05
CA GLY A 46 -5.58 9.32 19.88
C GLY A 46 -4.87 8.00 19.63
N SER A 47 -5.06 7.47 18.45
CA SER A 47 -4.36 6.28 17.95
C SER A 47 -3.19 6.66 17.02
N GLY A 48 -2.56 5.66 16.41
CA GLY A 48 -1.55 5.89 15.38
C GLY A 48 -2.14 6.41 14.06
N ALA A 49 -3.42 6.23 13.84
CA ALA A 49 -4.13 6.64 12.63
C ALA A 49 -4.03 8.15 12.35
N LYS A 50 -3.85 8.97 13.38
CA LYS A 50 -3.58 10.41 13.22
C LYS A 50 -2.39 10.72 12.32
N TYR A 51 -1.48 9.77 12.16
CA TYR A 51 -0.27 9.90 11.34
C TYR A 51 -0.44 9.43 9.89
N THR A 52 -1.64 9.04 9.44
CA THR A 52 -1.90 8.53 8.09
C THR A 52 -1.27 9.40 6.99
N HIS A 53 -1.33 10.73 7.12
CA HIS A 53 -0.83 11.67 6.11
C HIS A 53 0.70 11.84 6.07
N LEU A 54 1.44 11.23 7.02
CA LEU A 54 2.90 11.35 7.10
C LEU A 54 3.59 10.09 7.62
N HIS A 55 2.86 8.96 7.65
CA HIS A 55 3.41 7.70 8.19
C HIS A 55 4.66 7.23 7.43
N GLU A 56 4.74 7.42 6.12
CA GLU A 56 5.90 7.04 5.31
C GLU A 56 7.16 7.83 5.73
N LYS A 57 7.00 9.14 5.94
CA LYS A 57 8.11 10.01 6.42
C LYS A 57 8.57 9.60 7.81
N ARG A 58 7.62 9.23 8.68
CA ARG A 58 7.92 8.70 10.02
C ARG A 58 8.58 7.33 9.93
N SER A 59 8.15 6.49 9.01
CA SER A 59 8.76 5.19 8.74
C SER A 59 10.22 5.34 8.31
N CYS A 60 10.51 6.22 7.36
CA CYS A 60 11.88 6.53 6.94
C CYS A 60 12.72 7.08 8.10
N ALA A 61 12.17 8.02 8.91
CA ALA A 61 12.87 8.57 10.08
C ALA A 61 13.19 7.50 11.13
N PHE A 62 12.35 6.47 11.28
CA PHE A 62 12.62 5.33 12.16
C PHE A 62 13.65 4.37 11.56
N VAL A 63 13.51 4.03 10.29
CA VAL A 63 14.31 3.00 9.61
C VAL A 63 15.77 3.41 9.51
N ARG A 64 16.08 4.66 9.21
CA ARG A 64 17.44 5.16 9.02
C ARG A 64 18.36 4.85 10.22
N PRO A 65 18.10 5.32 11.44
CA PRO A 65 18.94 5.01 12.59
C PRO A 65 18.85 3.54 13.02
N TYR A 66 17.72 2.88 12.76
CA TYR A 66 17.54 1.47 13.09
C TYR A 66 18.46 0.57 12.25
N LEU A 67 18.52 0.76 10.95
CA LEU A 67 19.35 -0.01 10.03
C LEU A 67 20.85 0.38 10.18
N ALA A 68 21.16 1.67 10.39
CA ALA A 68 22.54 2.12 10.63
C ALA A 68 23.17 1.41 11.84
N ARG A 69 22.41 1.26 12.95
CA ARG A 69 22.86 0.49 14.13
C ARG A 69 23.03 -1.02 13.86
N ARG A 70 22.54 -1.53 12.73
CA ARG A 70 22.68 -2.92 12.28
C ARG A 70 23.69 -3.07 11.15
N CYS A 71 24.56 -2.08 11.00
CA CYS A 71 25.64 -2.08 10.02
C CYS A 71 25.19 -2.21 8.57
N TRP A 72 23.96 -1.74 8.25
CA TRP A 72 23.55 -1.58 6.86
C TRP A 72 24.32 -0.43 6.23
N ARG A 73 24.65 -0.56 4.95
CA ARG A 73 25.31 0.47 4.17
C ARG A 73 24.38 1.65 3.93
N SER A 74 24.94 2.85 3.81
CA SER A 74 24.16 4.07 3.60
C SER A 74 23.35 4.08 2.29
N ASP A 75 23.87 3.43 1.24
CA ASP A 75 23.16 3.25 -0.02
C ASP A 75 21.97 2.28 0.12
N GLU A 76 22.11 1.17 0.83
CA GLU A 76 21.03 0.22 1.12
C GLU A 76 19.91 0.88 1.96
N ILE A 77 20.29 1.67 2.97
CA ILE A 77 19.33 2.41 3.80
C ILE A 77 18.54 3.39 2.93
N ARG A 78 19.21 4.12 2.04
CA ARG A 78 18.56 5.03 1.11
C ARG A 78 17.58 4.29 0.20
N SER A 79 17.97 3.14 -0.36
CA SER A 79 17.08 2.32 -1.16
C SER A 79 15.82 1.90 -0.38
N VAL A 80 15.96 1.45 0.87
CA VAL A 80 14.80 1.12 1.72
C VAL A 80 13.88 2.33 1.89
N GLU A 81 14.42 3.51 2.18
CA GLU A 81 13.65 4.75 2.34
C GLU A 81 12.93 5.15 1.04
N THR A 82 13.62 5.04 -0.10
CA THR A 82 13.05 5.31 -1.43
C THR A 82 11.88 4.37 -1.72
N LEU A 83 12.00 3.08 -1.42
CA LEU A 83 10.93 2.11 -1.58
C LEU A 83 9.73 2.41 -0.65
N ILE A 84 9.98 2.76 0.60
CA ILE A 84 8.93 3.15 1.57
C ILE A 84 8.17 4.38 1.06
N SER A 85 8.87 5.38 0.51
CA SER A 85 8.20 6.59 0.00
C SER A 85 7.23 6.32 -1.15
N GLY A 86 7.35 5.18 -1.81
CA GLY A 86 6.45 4.73 -2.87
C GLY A 86 5.14 4.09 -2.39
N THR A 87 4.98 3.82 -1.09
CA THR A 87 3.77 3.21 -0.52
C THR A 87 2.75 4.24 -0.04
N GLY A 88 3.11 5.53 -0.02
CA GLY A 88 2.20 6.58 0.42
C GLY A 88 0.94 6.71 -0.44
N PRO A 89 -0.20 7.09 0.15
CA PRO A 89 -1.48 7.16 -0.55
C PRO A 89 -1.50 8.19 -1.69
N THR A 90 -0.61 9.18 -1.63
CA THR A 90 -0.46 10.23 -2.67
C THR A 90 0.84 10.07 -3.48
N ALA A 91 1.63 9.04 -3.23
CA ALA A 91 2.88 8.81 -3.94
C ALA A 91 2.61 8.48 -5.41
N ASP A 92 3.28 9.17 -6.30
CA ASP A 92 3.35 8.80 -7.73
C ASP A 92 4.69 8.10 -7.98
N ILE A 93 4.64 6.80 -8.26
CA ILE A 93 5.83 5.97 -8.48
C ILE A 93 6.66 6.50 -9.65
N THR A 94 6.03 7.11 -10.64
CA THR A 94 6.73 7.63 -11.82
C THR A 94 7.57 8.87 -11.52
N GLN A 95 7.30 9.55 -10.42
CA GLN A 95 8.01 10.76 -9.97
C GLN A 95 9.10 10.47 -8.93
N ILE A 96 9.21 9.22 -8.47
CA ILE A 96 10.25 8.85 -7.50
C ILE A 96 11.59 8.70 -8.23
N ASP A 97 12.61 9.39 -7.70
CA ASP A 97 13.99 9.28 -8.19
C ASP A 97 14.64 7.98 -7.68
N PHE A 98 14.44 6.91 -8.43
CA PHE A 98 15.12 5.64 -8.20
C PHE A 98 16.52 5.69 -8.78
N GLY A 99 17.53 5.41 -7.96
CA GLY A 99 18.93 5.45 -8.38
C GLY A 99 19.30 4.43 -9.47
N THR A 100 18.52 3.35 -9.60
CA THR A 100 18.74 2.29 -10.61
C THR A 100 17.42 1.72 -11.13
N GLU A 101 17.48 1.09 -12.30
CA GLU A 101 16.33 0.36 -12.87
C GLU A 101 15.87 -0.79 -11.96
N ILE A 102 16.79 -1.47 -11.28
CA ILE A 102 16.47 -2.52 -10.32
C ILE A 102 15.68 -1.92 -9.15
N GLU A 103 16.14 -0.81 -8.60
CA GLU A 103 15.46 -0.13 -7.49
C GLU A 103 14.04 0.33 -7.89
N ARG A 104 13.86 0.84 -9.11
CA ARG A 104 12.54 1.21 -9.63
C ARG A 104 11.59 0.02 -9.68
N VAL A 105 12.07 -1.11 -10.16
CA VAL A 105 11.28 -2.36 -10.20
C VAL A 105 10.93 -2.86 -8.80
N LEU A 106 11.87 -2.78 -7.86
CA LEU A 106 11.59 -3.13 -6.46
C LEU A 106 10.54 -2.18 -5.84
N GLY A 107 10.60 -0.88 -6.13
CA GLY A 107 9.60 0.09 -5.71
C GLY A 107 8.21 -0.22 -6.28
N GLN A 108 8.14 -0.54 -7.57
CA GLN A 108 6.91 -0.99 -8.22
C GLN A 108 6.34 -2.28 -7.58
N ALA A 109 7.22 -3.23 -7.23
CA ALA A 109 6.82 -4.46 -6.57
C ALA A 109 6.31 -4.23 -5.14
N VAL A 110 6.97 -3.35 -4.37
CA VAL A 110 6.56 -2.97 -3.01
C VAL A 110 5.20 -2.28 -3.04
N CYS A 111 5.01 -1.26 -3.89
CA CYS A 111 3.74 -0.57 -4.05
C CYS A 111 2.62 -1.52 -4.50
N THR A 112 2.89 -2.38 -5.48
CA THR A 112 1.93 -3.41 -5.93
C THR A 112 1.55 -4.36 -4.78
N ALA A 113 2.53 -4.82 -4.02
CA ALA A 113 2.30 -5.75 -2.91
C ALA A 113 1.45 -5.14 -1.81
N ASP A 114 1.61 -3.85 -1.54
CA ASP A 114 0.82 -3.11 -0.56
C ASP A 114 -0.65 -3.03 -0.98
N TYR A 115 -0.96 -2.44 -2.14
CA TYR A 115 -2.35 -2.34 -2.65
C TYR A 115 -3.01 -3.70 -2.82
N VAL A 116 -2.35 -4.61 -3.51
CA VAL A 116 -2.90 -5.93 -3.83
C VAL A 116 -3.04 -6.78 -2.57
N GLY A 117 -2.06 -6.74 -1.67
CA GLY A 117 -2.09 -7.47 -0.40
C GLY A 117 -3.25 -7.04 0.49
N GLN A 118 -3.46 -5.73 0.64
CA GLN A 118 -4.53 -5.18 1.45
C GLN A 118 -5.92 -5.50 0.85
N MET A 119 -6.13 -5.18 -0.44
CA MET A 119 -7.44 -5.29 -1.07
C MET A 119 -7.88 -6.72 -1.37
N SER A 120 -6.93 -7.67 -1.50
CA SER A 120 -7.23 -9.09 -1.72
C SER A 120 -7.58 -9.87 -0.44
N ASP A 121 -7.37 -9.28 0.73
CA ASP A 121 -7.76 -9.90 2.01
C ASP A 121 -9.27 -10.16 2.02
N PRO A 122 -9.74 -11.38 2.29
CA PRO A 122 -11.18 -11.68 2.35
C PRO A 122 -11.96 -10.82 3.34
N GLY A 123 -11.29 -10.29 4.38
CA GLY A 123 -11.86 -9.37 5.35
C GLY A 123 -11.88 -7.91 4.91
N TYR A 124 -11.37 -7.56 3.73
CA TYR A 124 -11.27 -6.18 3.27
C TYR A 124 -12.60 -5.41 3.35
N PRO A 125 -13.76 -5.97 2.94
CA PRO A 125 -15.04 -5.27 3.07
C PRO A 125 -15.43 -4.91 4.51
N ASP A 126 -14.97 -5.69 5.51
CA ASP A 126 -15.23 -5.43 6.94
C ASP A 126 -14.24 -4.41 7.51
N LYS A 127 -13.04 -4.34 6.95
CA LYS A 127 -11.99 -3.39 7.34
C LYS A 127 -12.28 -1.94 6.89
N LEU A 128 -13.20 -1.71 5.97
CA LEU A 128 -13.54 -0.36 5.50
C LEU A 128 -14.13 0.54 6.60
N ARG A 129 -14.88 -0.02 7.56
CA ARG A 129 -15.44 0.78 8.66
C ARG A 129 -14.36 1.25 9.65
N PRO A 130 -13.46 0.38 10.19
CA PRO A 130 -12.30 0.85 10.94
C PRO A 130 -11.44 1.83 10.14
N LEU A 131 -11.17 1.56 8.86
CA LEU A 131 -10.37 2.43 7.99
C LEU A 131 -10.97 3.84 7.84
N PHE A 132 -12.30 3.95 7.73
CA PHE A 132 -12.98 5.25 7.77
C PHE A 132 -12.73 5.98 9.11
N GLY A 133 -12.76 5.25 10.24
CA GLY A 133 -12.43 5.81 11.55
C GLY A 133 -11.00 6.35 11.63
N GLU A 134 -10.06 5.64 11.02
CA GLU A 134 -8.65 6.04 10.93
C GLU A 134 -8.48 7.32 10.08
N PHE A 135 -9.13 7.41 8.93
CA PHE A 135 -9.13 8.63 8.13
C PHE A 135 -9.76 9.81 8.87
N ALA A 136 -10.90 9.60 9.54
CA ALA A 136 -11.53 10.64 10.33
C ALA A 136 -10.64 11.14 11.48
N GLU A 137 -9.90 10.24 12.15
CA GLU A 137 -8.90 10.63 13.15
C GLU A 137 -7.78 11.46 12.54
N SER A 138 -7.25 11.03 11.38
CA SER A 138 -6.20 11.75 10.66
C SER A 138 -6.65 13.15 10.24
N TYR A 139 -7.85 13.30 9.71
CA TYR A 139 -8.37 14.60 9.29
C TYR A 139 -8.56 15.54 10.47
N ARG A 140 -9.08 15.04 11.62
CA ARG A 140 -9.20 15.85 12.85
C ARG A 140 -7.84 16.28 13.37
N TYR A 141 -6.86 15.40 13.36
CA TYR A 141 -5.49 15.71 13.77
C TYR A 141 -4.86 16.79 12.89
N GLN A 142 -5.15 16.78 11.59
CA GLN A 142 -4.71 17.80 10.64
C GLN A 142 -5.55 19.10 10.70
N LEU A 143 -6.58 19.16 11.56
CA LEU A 143 -7.51 20.27 11.65
C LEU A 143 -8.26 20.57 10.34
N ILE A 144 -8.50 19.54 9.52
CA ILE A 144 -9.29 19.66 8.30
C ILE A 144 -10.77 19.75 8.68
N PRO A 145 -11.50 20.81 8.28
CA PRO A 145 -12.93 20.91 8.52
C PRO A 145 -13.70 19.72 7.93
N GLU A 146 -14.72 19.21 8.64
CA GLU A 146 -15.50 18.05 8.17
C GLU A 146 -16.12 18.27 6.78
N SER A 147 -16.47 19.50 6.44
CA SER A 147 -16.97 19.88 5.11
C SER A 147 -15.96 19.69 3.97
N GLN A 148 -14.69 19.50 4.28
CA GLN A 148 -13.59 19.28 3.32
C GLN A 148 -13.07 17.83 3.34
N TRP A 149 -13.69 16.95 4.11
CA TRP A 149 -13.27 15.56 4.14
C TRP A 149 -13.58 14.88 2.81
N PRO A 150 -12.65 14.12 2.23
CA PRO A 150 -12.89 13.33 1.03
C PRO A 150 -14.07 12.36 1.19
N PHE A 151 -14.26 11.84 2.40
CA PHE A 151 -15.38 10.97 2.76
C PHE A 151 -16.11 11.57 3.96
N PRO A 152 -17.28 12.21 3.77
CA PRO A 152 -18.04 12.81 4.87
C PRO A 152 -18.67 11.75 5.78
N SER A 153 -18.84 10.53 5.32
CA SER A 153 -19.39 9.40 6.10
C SER A 153 -18.78 8.07 5.65
N TYR A 154 -18.95 7.04 6.47
CA TYR A 154 -18.60 5.67 6.11
C TYR A 154 -19.33 5.20 4.84
N GLU A 155 -20.60 5.53 4.71
CA GLU A 155 -21.42 5.19 3.54
C GLU A 155 -20.86 5.85 2.26
N ALA A 156 -20.39 7.10 2.35
CA ALA A 156 -19.74 7.77 1.22
C ALA A 156 -18.44 7.07 0.83
N MET A 157 -17.61 6.67 1.80
CA MET A 157 -16.41 5.90 1.55
C MET A 157 -16.73 4.52 0.95
N LEU A 158 -17.71 3.81 1.50
CA LEU A 158 -18.13 2.50 1.00
C LEU A 158 -18.55 2.60 -0.48
N ARG A 159 -19.36 3.60 -0.83
CA ARG A 159 -19.83 3.84 -2.21
C ARG A 159 -18.71 4.20 -3.17
N SER A 160 -17.67 4.86 -2.71
CA SER A 160 -16.52 5.25 -3.54
C SER A 160 -15.53 4.12 -3.77
N THR A 161 -15.53 3.08 -2.92
CA THR A 161 -14.50 2.01 -2.95
C THR A 161 -14.46 1.22 -4.28
N PRO A 162 -15.57 0.83 -4.93
CA PRO A 162 -15.49 0.18 -6.24
C PRO A 162 -14.88 1.08 -7.32
N GLY A 163 -15.21 2.39 -7.29
CA GLY A 163 -14.61 3.38 -8.19
C GLY A 163 -13.11 3.59 -7.91
N PHE A 164 -12.71 3.62 -6.64
CA PHE A 164 -11.30 3.68 -6.25
C PHE A 164 -10.51 2.50 -6.82
N TRP A 165 -11.04 1.28 -6.73
CA TRP A 165 -10.44 0.12 -7.38
C TRP A 165 -10.31 0.28 -8.88
N SER A 166 -11.42 0.56 -9.58
CA SER A 166 -11.49 0.52 -11.04
C SER A 166 -10.77 1.68 -11.73
N THR A 167 -10.58 2.82 -11.07
CA THR A 167 -9.95 3.99 -11.67
C THR A 167 -8.56 4.24 -11.09
N PHE A 168 -8.45 4.38 -9.76
CA PHE A 168 -7.20 4.75 -9.13
C PHE A 168 -6.23 3.57 -9.01
N VAL A 169 -6.65 2.47 -8.36
CA VAL A 169 -5.74 1.35 -8.09
C VAL A 169 -5.33 0.64 -9.36
N GLN A 170 -6.26 0.39 -10.28
CA GLN A 170 -5.92 -0.22 -11.58
C GLN A 170 -4.97 0.67 -12.39
N HIS A 171 -5.13 2.00 -12.37
CA HIS A 171 -4.17 2.90 -13.00
C HIS A 171 -2.78 2.78 -12.35
N LYS A 172 -2.73 2.81 -11.02
CA LYS A 172 -1.48 2.65 -10.27
C LYS A 172 -0.78 1.34 -10.63
N LEU A 173 -1.49 0.21 -10.61
CA LEU A 173 -0.91 -1.09 -10.92
C LEU A 173 -0.45 -1.21 -12.38
N ASN A 174 -1.26 -0.75 -13.33
CA ASN A 174 -1.01 -0.98 -14.76
C ASN A 174 -0.10 0.07 -15.39
N VAL A 175 -0.16 1.32 -14.93
CA VAL A 175 0.61 2.43 -15.49
C VAL A 175 1.82 2.76 -14.61
N GLU A 176 1.61 3.18 -13.37
CA GLU A 176 2.71 3.60 -12.52
C GLU A 176 3.63 2.44 -12.12
N CYS A 177 3.06 1.27 -11.81
CA CYS A 177 3.80 0.05 -11.48
C CYS A 177 4.07 -0.84 -12.72
N ALA A 178 3.91 -0.30 -13.94
CA ALA A 178 4.24 -0.99 -15.19
C ALA A 178 3.61 -2.39 -15.35
N GLY A 179 2.43 -2.63 -14.74
CA GLY A 179 1.71 -3.90 -14.80
C GLY A 179 2.47 -5.08 -14.16
N ILE A 180 3.37 -4.82 -13.19
CA ILE A 180 4.16 -5.89 -12.55
C ILE A 180 3.26 -6.94 -11.87
N CYS A 181 2.02 -6.60 -11.53
CA CYS A 181 1.05 -7.53 -10.91
C CYS A 181 0.74 -8.77 -11.78
N ARG A 182 0.98 -8.72 -13.12
CA ARG A 182 0.88 -9.89 -14.00
C ARG A 182 1.80 -11.03 -13.60
N HIS A 183 2.89 -10.77 -12.86
CA HIS A 183 3.79 -11.80 -12.36
C HIS A 183 3.18 -12.63 -11.22
N LEU A 184 2.01 -12.23 -10.72
CA LEU A 184 1.21 -13.01 -9.77
C LEU A 184 0.27 -14.01 -10.48
N GLU A 185 0.20 -13.97 -11.80
CA GLU A 185 -0.60 -14.91 -12.59
C GLU A 185 0.00 -16.32 -12.52
N HIS A 186 -0.88 -17.29 -12.39
CA HIS A 186 -0.48 -18.70 -12.43
C HIS A 186 0.07 -19.04 -13.82
N PRO A 187 1.30 -19.58 -13.93
CA PRO A 187 2.01 -19.72 -15.23
C PRO A 187 1.31 -20.62 -16.25
N LEU A 188 0.43 -21.51 -15.81
CA LEU A 188 -0.29 -22.43 -16.71
C LEU A 188 -1.72 -22.00 -17.00
N THR A 189 -2.41 -21.33 -16.06
CA THR A 189 -3.84 -20.97 -16.23
C THR A 189 -4.03 -19.50 -16.54
N GLY A 190 -3.04 -18.63 -16.27
CA GLY A 190 -3.17 -17.19 -16.39
C GLY A 190 -4.01 -16.55 -15.27
N GLU A 191 -4.52 -17.34 -14.33
CA GLU A 191 -5.35 -16.86 -13.24
C GLU A 191 -4.52 -16.09 -12.21
N ASN A 192 -5.04 -14.93 -11.77
CA ASN A 192 -4.44 -14.15 -10.70
C ASN A 192 -5.34 -14.16 -9.46
N ARG A 193 -5.05 -15.06 -8.54
CA ARG A 193 -5.86 -15.26 -7.31
C ARG A 193 -6.05 -14.01 -6.47
N TYR A 194 -5.10 -13.07 -6.51
CA TYR A 194 -5.20 -11.81 -5.78
C TYR A 194 -6.24 -10.89 -6.44
N ILE A 195 -6.15 -10.72 -7.76
CA ILE A 195 -7.11 -9.90 -8.52
C ILE A 195 -8.51 -10.48 -8.39
N GLU A 196 -8.69 -11.80 -8.54
CA GLU A 196 -9.98 -12.47 -8.34
C GLU A 196 -10.53 -12.25 -6.92
N SER A 197 -9.66 -12.24 -5.90
CA SER A 197 -10.09 -11.96 -4.52
C SER A 197 -10.53 -10.50 -4.36
N ILE A 198 -9.82 -9.55 -4.99
CA ILE A 198 -10.22 -8.13 -5.01
C ILE A 198 -11.60 -8.00 -5.69
N GLU A 199 -11.81 -8.62 -6.83
CA GLU A 199 -13.08 -8.57 -7.54
C GLU A 199 -14.25 -9.14 -6.72
N ARG A 200 -14.01 -10.27 -6.01
CA ARG A 200 -14.99 -10.81 -5.05
C ARG A 200 -15.29 -9.81 -3.92
N ASN A 201 -14.27 -9.14 -3.38
CA ASN A 201 -14.44 -8.13 -2.35
C ASN A 201 -15.23 -6.91 -2.87
N MET A 202 -14.95 -6.46 -4.11
CA MET A 202 -15.70 -5.37 -4.73
C MET A 202 -17.16 -5.76 -4.95
N ALA A 203 -17.45 -6.99 -5.43
CA ALA A 203 -18.81 -7.49 -5.56
C ALA A 203 -19.54 -7.57 -4.20
N ALA A 204 -18.86 -7.96 -3.12
CA ALA A 204 -19.41 -7.96 -1.78
C ALA A 204 -19.74 -6.54 -1.28
N ILE A 205 -18.87 -5.55 -1.59
CA ILE A 205 -19.12 -4.15 -1.26
C ILE A 205 -20.32 -3.60 -2.02
N VAL A 206 -20.45 -3.88 -3.33
CA VAL A 206 -21.61 -3.47 -4.14
C VAL A 206 -22.91 -4.02 -3.54
N LYS A 207 -22.96 -5.29 -3.14
CA LYS A 207 -24.13 -5.87 -2.46
C LYS A 207 -24.47 -5.16 -1.14
N ARG A 208 -23.48 -4.71 -0.38
CA ARG A 208 -23.71 -3.92 0.85
C ARG A 208 -24.31 -2.55 0.53
N ILE A 209 -23.86 -1.90 -0.55
CA ILE A 209 -24.41 -0.63 -1.02
C ILE A 209 -25.87 -0.80 -1.43
N GLU A 210 -26.19 -1.84 -2.24
CA GLU A 210 -27.56 -2.15 -2.64
C GLU A 210 -28.50 -2.41 -1.45
N ALA A 211 -27.98 -3.11 -0.43
CA ALA A 211 -28.73 -3.35 0.80
C ALA A 211 -29.01 -2.05 1.59
N LEU A 212 -28.10 -1.09 1.58
CA LEU A 212 -28.31 0.22 2.18
C LEU A 212 -29.37 1.04 1.41
N ASP A 213 -29.37 0.96 0.07
CA ASP A 213 -30.33 1.67 -0.78
C ASP A 213 -31.76 1.09 -0.71
N GLY A 214 -31.88 -0.21 -0.39
CA GLY A 214 -33.15 -0.91 -0.21
C GLY A 214 -33.80 -0.71 1.17
N LEU A 215 -33.13 -0.04 2.12
CA LEU A 215 -33.71 0.28 3.42
C LEU A 215 -34.60 1.54 3.31
N PRO A 216 -35.81 1.55 3.93
CA PRO A 216 -36.58 2.78 3.99
C PRO A 216 -35.80 3.87 4.73
N PRO A 217 -35.94 5.15 4.34
CA PRO A 217 -35.28 6.27 5.04
C PRO A 217 -35.68 6.27 6.52
N PRO A 218 -34.76 6.64 7.43
CA PRO A 218 -35.01 6.67 8.87
C PRO A 218 -36.09 7.63 9.29
#